data_d27b261fbd738b1a4474f173da37cdac
#
_entry.id   d27b261fbd738b1a4474f173da37cdac
#
_cell.length_a   1.000
_cell.length_b   1.000
_cell.length_c   1.000
_cell.angle_alpha   90.00
_cell.angle_beta   90.00
_cell.angle_gamma   90.00
#
_symmetry.space_group_name_H-M   'P 1'
#
loop_
_entity.id
_entity.type
_entity.pdbx_description
1 polymer ?
#
loop_
_entity_poly.entity_id
_entity_poly.type
_entity_poly.pdbx_seq_one_letter_code
_entity_poly.pdbx_strand_id
1 'polypeptide(L)'
;MINPKPAKIELPRKPKYVKMAADIDFFELFKKIEKRFDNCIMLESLGEESYISRHSIIGFDPEQIIWADEGYLHIEDRDGNRDSYPSENPYYLLRDIVPQNIISRKYAGGLTGYIGYDCMNYFEPSLNLQHSDMFDIFRFGVFKDGLILDKMTGEVFYFYYSDSRIELVEEILASHCPANGSLKIYNLGDTMTQADHASAVMKVKQDIIEGKIFQTEVGFKKRFRLEGDTINIYEQLREVNPSPQMYYVKFGDQKLIGASPELLFRLRQGEMETFPLAGTTKRGATAVEDQQLARTLLNDPKEIAEHNMIVDLHRNDIGRVARFGTVKVRSLMDIKRFSHVQHISSEIVGIMSEEHDMFSALASNFPAGTLTGAPKIEAMTIIDELESDGRGPYGGAVGHFSFNGDCTFAIPIRTVFANGEKAYVQTCGGNVYDSNAEDEYEEIRRKFAGTKKVLDQFIVEESV
;
A
#
# COMPACT_ATOMS: atom_id res chain seq x y z
N MET A 1 -12.69 5.95 -35.07
CA MET A 1 -12.19 4.54 -35.01
C MET A 1 -12.45 4.06 -33.60
N ILE A 2 -13.05 2.88 -33.41
CA ILE A 2 -13.23 2.29 -32.05
C ILE A 2 -11.83 1.83 -31.64
N ASN A 3 -11.30 2.40 -30.54
CA ASN A 3 -10.03 1.94 -30.00
C ASN A 3 -10.14 0.45 -29.62
N PRO A 4 -9.14 -0.38 -29.92
CA PRO A 4 -9.16 -1.78 -29.51
C PRO A 4 -9.23 -1.85 -27.98
N LYS A 5 -10.11 -2.74 -27.47
CA LYS A 5 -10.21 -2.99 -26.03
C LYS A 5 -9.39 -4.21 -25.64
N PRO A 6 -8.83 -4.24 -24.42
CA PRO A 6 -8.15 -5.42 -23.92
C PRO A 6 -9.10 -6.61 -23.83
N ALA A 7 -8.56 -7.80 -24.05
CA ALA A 7 -9.33 -9.04 -23.93
C ALA A 7 -9.70 -9.28 -22.45
N LYS A 8 -10.93 -9.74 -22.24
CA LYS A 8 -11.39 -10.16 -20.91
C LYS A 8 -10.73 -11.46 -20.48
N ILE A 9 -10.29 -11.55 -19.24
CA ILE A 9 -9.80 -12.78 -18.63
C ILE A 9 -10.97 -13.76 -18.48
N GLU A 10 -10.88 -14.90 -19.15
CA GLU A 10 -11.87 -15.97 -19.04
C GLU A 10 -11.42 -17.00 -17.98
N LEU A 11 -12.32 -17.31 -17.05
CA LEU A 11 -12.08 -18.24 -15.95
C LEU A 11 -13.32 -19.10 -15.67
N PRO A 12 -13.15 -20.35 -15.22
CA PRO A 12 -14.21 -21.10 -14.57
C PRO A 12 -14.81 -20.32 -13.40
N ARG A 13 -16.13 -20.42 -13.20
CA ARG A 13 -16.85 -19.65 -12.16
C ARG A 13 -16.37 -19.85 -10.74
N LYS A 14 -15.57 -20.89 -10.47
CA LYS A 14 -15.05 -21.20 -9.12
C LYS A 14 -13.60 -21.64 -9.22
N PRO A 15 -12.72 -21.10 -8.40
CA PRO A 15 -11.38 -21.65 -8.21
C PRO A 15 -11.46 -22.98 -7.46
N LYS A 16 -10.45 -23.82 -7.66
CA LYS A 16 -10.21 -25.03 -6.87
C LYS A 16 -9.20 -24.68 -5.76
N TYR A 17 -9.34 -25.32 -4.61
CA TYR A 17 -8.42 -25.17 -3.49
C TYR A 17 -7.93 -26.54 -3.07
N VAL A 18 -6.62 -26.72 -3.04
CA VAL A 18 -5.95 -27.92 -2.54
C VAL A 18 -5.27 -27.56 -1.23
N LYS A 19 -5.60 -28.25 -0.16
CA LYS A 19 -4.92 -28.11 1.12
C LYS A 19 -3.53 -28.73 0.98
N MET A 20 -2.51 -27.94 1.31
CA MET A 20 -1.12 -28.37 1.30
C MET A 20 -0.79 -29.19 2.55
N ALA A 21 0.42 -29.82 2.56
CA ALA A 21 0.93 -30.50 3.73
C ALA A 21 0.94 -29.59 4.98
N ALA A 22 0.93 -30.19 6.16
CA ALA A 22 1.08 -29.45 7.41
C ALA A 22 2.52 -28.90 7.57
N ASP A 23 2.67 -27.87 8.42
CA ASP A 23 3.96 -27.31 8.86
C ASP A 23 4.80 -26.63 7.76
N ILE A 24 4.14 -25.96 6.82
CA ILE A 24 4.84 -25.13 5.84
C ILE A 24 5.21 -23.79 6.46
N ASP A 25 6.51 -23.49 6.53
CA ASP A 25 6.96 -22.11 6.76
C ASP A 25 6.68 -21.27 5.50
N PHE A 26 5.68 -20.39 5.61
CA PHE A 26 5.15 -19.63 4.49
C PHE A 26 6.15 -18.58 3.98
N PHE A 27 6.98 -18.02 4.85
CA PHE A 27 8.01 -17.08 4.46
C PHE A 27 9.22 -17.78 3.82
N GLU A 28 9.66 -18.92 4.36
CA GLU A 28 10.71 -19.72 3.73
C GLU A 28 10.28 -20.19 2.33
N LEU A 29 9.01 -20.56 2.15
CA LEU A 29 8.47 -20.86 0.83
C LEU A 29 8.54 -19.64 -0.10
N PHE A 30 8.19 -18.45 0.41
CA PHE A 30 8.29 -17.22 -0.38
C PHE A 30 9.73 -16.91 -0.79
N LYS A 31 10.72 -17.09 0.09
CA LYS A 31 12.14 -16.88 -0.26
C LYS A 31 12.58 -17.78 -1.43
N LYS A 32 12.16 -19.04 -1.43
CA LYS A 32 12.43 -19.96 -2.57
C LYS A 32 11.78 -19.48 -3.87
N ILE A 33 10.55 -18.98 -3.80
CA ILE A 33 9.81 -18.43 -4.93
C ILE A 33 10.47 -17.15 -5.45
N GLU A 34 10.87 -16.25 -4.56
CA GLU A 34 11.50 -14.97 -4.91
C GLU A 34 12.82 -15.16 -5.66
N LYS A 35 13.59 -16.19 -5.30
CA LYS A 35 14.83 -16.54 -6.00
C LYS A 35 14.63 -17.18 -7.38
N ARG A 36 13.47 -17.77 -7.62
CA ARG A 36 13.17 -18.50 -8.85
C ARG A 36 12.45 -17.65 -9.89
N PHE A 37 11.66 -16.65 -9.47
CA PHE A 37 10.80 -15.89 -10.36
C PHE A 37 11.09 -14.39 -10.31
N ASP A 38 11.09 -13.75 -11.47
CA ASP A 38 11.26 -12.30 -11.60
C ASP A 38 10.03 -11.52 -11.15
N ASN A 39 8.85 -12.15 -11.20
CA ASN A 39 7.59 -11.54 -10.81
C ASN A 39 6.92 -12.38 -9.71
N CYS A 40 6.90 -11.85 -8.50
CA CYS A 40 6.26 -12.49 -7.35
C CYS A 40 5.80 -11.47 -6.33
N ILE A 41 4.83 -11.87 -5.53
CA ILE A 41 4.30 -11.05 -4.45
C ILE A 41 4.11 -11.86 -3.17
N MET A 42 4.31 -11.22 -2.04
CA MET A 42 3.85 -11.67 -0.75
C MET A 42 3.07 -10.53 -0.09
N LEU A 43 1.85 -10.82 0.30
CA LEU A 43 1.03 -9.97 1.16
C LEU A 43 0.78 -10.72 2.44
N GLU A 44 1.20 -10.17 3.57
CA GLU A 44 1.00 -10.80 4.87
C GLU A 44 0.63 -9.80 5.95
N SER A 45 0.16 -10.27 7.05
CA SER A 45 -0.10 -9.47 8.25
C SER A 45 0.69 -10.05 9.41
N LEU A 46 1.54 -9.23 9.99
CA LEU A 46 2.28 -9.55 11.21
C LEU A 46 1.88 -8.50 12.27
N GLY A 47 1.41 -8.94 13.40
CA GLY A 47 0.92 -8.05 14.46
C GLY A 47 -0.26 -8.68 15.20
N GLU A 48 -1.08 -7.85 15.84
CA GLU A 48 -2.25 -8.35 16.58
C GLU A 48 -3.21 -9.14 15.66
N GLU A 49 -3.63 -10.29 16.12
CA GLU A 49 -4.61 -11.11 15.42
C GLU A 49 -5.95 -10.36 15.33
N SER A 50 -6.39 -10.13 14.11
CA SER A 50 -7.70 -9.55 13.83
C SER A 50 -8.32 -10.23 12.61
N TYR A 51 -9.63 -10.10 12.43
CA TYR A 51 -10.31 -10.60 11.23
C TYR A 51 -9.81 -9.92 9.93
N ILE A 52 -9.16 -8.76 10.06
CA ILE A 52 -8.55 -8.00 8.94
C ILE A 52 -7.26 -8.68 8.48
N SER A 53 -6.54 -9.32 9.39
CA SER A 53 -5.20 -9.88 9.19
C SER A 53 -5.18 -11.41 9.03
N ARG A 54 -6.33 -12.00 8.63
CA ARG A 54 -6.51 -13.46 8.62
C ARG A 54 -5.66 -14.19 7.60
N HIS A 55 -5.49 -13.65 6.41
CA HIS A 55 -4.86 -14.36 5.31
C HIS A 55 -3.52 -13.73 4.92
N SER A 56 -2.53 -14.59 4.65
CA SER A 56 -1.34 -14.22 3.89
C SER A 56 -1.42 -14.85 2.50
N ILE A 57 -0.89 -14.16 1.48
CA ILE A 57 -1.01 -14.55 0.08
C ILE A 57 0.37 -14.54 -0.56
N ILE A 58 0.70 -15.58 -1.31
CA ILE A 58 1.82 -15.59 -2.26
C ILE A 58 1.28 -15.76 -3.66
N GLY A 59 1.65 -14.83 -4.55
CA GLY A 59 1.53 -14.95 -5.99
C GLY A 59 2.91 -15.04 -6.64
N PHE A 60 3.04 -15.82 -7.68
CA PHE A 60 4.31 -15.98 -8.39
C PHE A 60 4.06 -16.25 -9.86
N ASP A 61 4.99 -15.78 -10.71
CA ASP A 61 4.96 -15.99 -12.14
C ASP A 61 3.55 -15.75 -12.72
N PRO A 62 3.05 -14.49 -12.66
CA PRO A 62 1.71 -14.16 -13.13
C PRO A 62 1.54 -14.44 -14.61
N GLU A 63 0.31 -14.71 -15.05
CA GLU A 63 0.04 -14.98 -16.47
C GLU A 63 0.28 -13.76 -17.35
N GLN A 64 0.00 -12.60 -16.80
CA GLN A 64 0.20 -11.31 -17.46
C GLN A 64 0.67 -10.29 -16.43
N ILE A 65 1.42 -9.31 -16.91
CA ILE A 65 1.70 -8.05 -16.22
C ILE A 65 0.90 -6.96 -16.93
N ILE A 66 0.17 -6.15 -16.16
CA ILE A 66 -0.64 -5.03 -16.64
C ILE A 66 -0.12 -3.77 -15.98
N TRP A 67 0.21 -2.75 -16.77
CA TRP A 67 0.64 -1.45 -16.25
C TRP A 67 0.15 -0.31 -17.11
N ALA A 68 0.22 0.91 -16.57
CA ALA A 68 -0.10 2.12 -17.30
C ALA A 68 1.03 3.13 -17.26
N ASP A 69 1.21 3.79 -18.36
CA ASP A 69 1.89 5.07 -18.50
C ASP A 69 0.91 6.13 -19.02
N GLU A 70 1.40 7.32 -19.39
CA GLU A 70 0.54 8.39 -19.90
C GLU A 70 -0.18 7.98 -21.18
N GLY A 71 -1.50 7.81 -21.07
CA GLY A 71 -2.39 7.58 -22.20
C GLY A 71 -2.46 6.14 -22.72
N TYR A 72 -1.79 5.17 -22.07
CA TYR A 72 -1.82 3.78 -22.50
C TYR A 72 -1.96 2.80 -21.34
N LEU A 73 -2.72 1.73 -21.59
CA LEU A 73 -2.67 0.49 -20.82
C LEU A 73 -1.83 -0.52 -21.58
N HIS A 74 -0.87 -1.12 -20.92
CA HIS A 74 -0.01 -2.16 -21.46
C HIS A 74 -0.31 -3.50 -20.80
N ILE A 75 -0.30 -4.57 -21.61
CA ILE A 75 -0.43 -5.94 -21.15
C ILE A 75 0.70 -6.75 -21.77
N GLU A 76 1.46 -7.44 -20.94
CA GLU A 76 2.55 -8.34 -21.36
C GLU A 76 2.28 -9.74 -20.80
N ASP A 77 2.33 -10.75 -21.67
CA ASP A 77 2.21 -12.16 -21.27
C ASP A 77 3.55 -12.76 -20.83
N ARG A 78 3.52 -14.02 -20.37
CA ARG A 78 4.74 -14.75 -19.95
C ARG A 78 5.78 -14.94 -21.07
N ASP A 79 5.35 -14.93 -22.32
CA ASP A 79 6.23 -15.08 -23.47
C ASP A 79 6.88 -13.75 -23.91
N GLY A 80 6.52 -12.64 -23.21
CA GLY A 80 7.01 -11.29 -23.48
C GLY A 80 6.27 -10.60 -24.63
N ASN A 81 5.13 -11.13 -25.10
CA ASN A 81 4.30 -10.45 -26.08
C ASN A 81 3.56 -9.31 -25.42
N ARG A 82 3.68 -8.11 -25.98
CA ARG A 82 3.13 -6.89 -25.41
C ARG A 82 2.08 -6.27 -26.33
N ASP A 83 0.90 -6.02 -25.77
CA ASP A 83 -0.16 -5.22 -26.35
C ASP A 83 -0.29 -3.88 -25.63
N SER A 84 -0.65 -2.82 -26.38
CA SER A 84 -0.82 -1.47 -25.83
C SER A 84 -2.16 -0.88 -26.29
N TYR A 85 -2.95 -0.40 -25.35
CA TYR A 85 -4.31 0.10 -25.57
C TYR A 85 -4.37 1.59 -25.21
N PRO A 86 -4.57 2.49 -26.19
CA PRO A 86 -4.69 3.91 -25.90
C PRO A 86 -5.99 4.20 -25.13
N SER A 87 -5.89 5.00 -24.08
CA SER A 87 -7.01 5.38 -23.23
C SER A 87 -6.74 6.67 -22.49
N GLU A 88 -7.73 7.54 -22.41
CA GLU A 88 -7.68 8.72 -21.53
C GLU A 88 -7.70 8.33 -20.05
N ASN A 89 -8.22 7.14 -19.72
CA ASN A 89 -8.24 6.59 -18.37
C ASN A 89 -7.93 5.09 -18.38
N PRO A 90 -6.64 4.71 -18.41
CA PRO A 90 -6.20 3.32 -18.40
C PRO A 90 -6.66 2.54 -17.15
N TYR A 91 -6.86 3.20 -16.01
CA TYR A 91 -7.31 2.54 -14.79
C TYR A 91 -8.68 1.89 -14.95
N TYR A 92 -9.63 2.57 -15.58
CA TYR A 92 -10.96 2.00 -15.78
C TYR A 92 -11.03 0.93 -16.87
N LEU A 93 -10.00 0.77 -17.73
CA LEU A 93 -9.92 -0.39 -18.61
C LEU A 93 -9.70 -1.71 -17.85
N LEU A 94 -9.17 -1.67 -16.62
CA LEU A 94 -9.04 -2.86 -15.75
C LEU A 94 -10.39 -3.53 -15.50
N ARG A 95 -11.49 -2.76 -15.49
CA ARG A 95 -12.88 -3.25 -15.37
C ARG A 95 -13.28 -4.16 -16.54
N ASP A 96 -12.80 -3.86 -17.73
CA ASP A 96 -13.10 -4.65 -18.93
C ASP A 96 -12.31 -5.99 -18.95
N ILE A 97 -11.16 -6.04 -18.26
CA ILE A 97 -10.27 -7.20 -18.19
C ILE A 97 -10.75 -8.23 -17.15
N VAL A 98 -11.18 -7.76 -15.97
CA VAL A 98 -11.50 -8.64 -14.84
C VAL A 98 -12.82 -9.37 -15.04
N PRO A 99 -12.90 -10.70 -14.78
CA PRO A 99 -14.14 -11.45 -14.81
C PRO A 99 -15.11 -10.97 -13.72
N GLN A 100 -16.43 -11.00 -14.02
CA GLN A 100 -17.45 -10.49 -13.08
C GLN A 100 -18.31 -11.59 -12.44
N ASN A 101 -18.00 -12.87 -12.69
CA ASN A 101 -18.88 -13.98 -12.35
C ASN A 101 -18.22 -15.05 -11.47
N ILE A 102 -17.12 -14.73 -10.84
CA ILE A 102 -16.38 -15.66 -9.97
C ILE A 102 -17.09 -15.76 -8.60
N ILE A 103 -17.30 -16.98 -8.14
CA ILE A 103 -17.95 -17.27 -6.86
C ILE A 103 -16.90 -17.87 -5.90
N SER A 104 -16.50 -17.09 -4.92
CA SER A 104 -15.63 -17.55 -3.81
C SER A 104 -15.85 -16.68 -2.59
N ARG A 105 -15.71 -17.28 -1.40
CA ARG A 105 -15.63 -16.57 -0.11
C ARG A 105 -14.19 -16.35 0.38
N LYS A 106 -13.22 -16.96 -0.31
CA LYS A 106 -11.78 -16.80 -0.05
C LYS A 106 -11.18 -15.94 -1.17
N TYR A 107 -9.96 -15.50 -0.98
CA TYR A 107 -9.18 -14.91 -2.08
C TYR A 107 -9.20 -15.85 -3.29
N ALA A 108 -9.50 -15.31 -4.43
CA ALA A 108 -9.79 -16.06 -5.65
C ALA A 108 -8.82 -15.74 -6.79
N GLY A 109 -7.59 -15.30 -6.45
CA GLY A 109 -6.69 -14.71 -7.46
C GLY A 109 -7.17 -13.33 -7.87
N GLY A 110 -6.49 -12.73 -8.83
CA GLY A 110 -6.84 -11.38 -9.28
C GLY A 110 -5.67 -10.58 -9.79
N LEU A 111 -5.87 -9.27 -9.83
CA LEU A 111 -4.82 -8.28 -10.09
C LEU A 111 -4.17 -7.92 -8.75
N THR A 112 -2.90 -8.24 -8.57
CA THR A 112 -2.18 -7.89 -7.35
C THR A 112 -0.94 -7.06 -7.70
N GLY A 113 -0.75 -5.94 -6.99
CA GLY A 113 0.33 -5.01 -7.28
C GLY A 113 0.17 -3.68 -6.58
N TYR A 114 0.48 -2.58 -7.27
CA TYR A 114 0.43 -1.23 -6.71
C TYR A 114 -0.23 -0.22 -7.64
N ILE A 115 -0.67 0.90 -7.05
CA ILE A 115 -1.18 2.10 -7.71
C ILE A 115 -0.37 3.28 -7.18
N GLY A 116 0.22 4.07 -8.08
CA GLY A 116 0.93 5.30 -7.76
C GLY A 116 -0.02 6.42 -7.31
N TYR A 117 0.51 7.33 -6.50
CA TYR A 117 -0.22 8.52 -6.02
C TYR A 117 -0.76 9.38 -7.16
N ASP A 118 0.01 9.50 -8.23
CA ASP A 118 -0.30 10.21 -9.46
C ASP A 118 -1.41 9.58 -10.32
N CYS A 119 -1.85 8.34 -10.00
CA CYS A 119 -3.07 7.75 -10.57
C CYS A 119 -4.31 8.62 -10.30
N MET A 120 -4.25 9.51 -9.32
CA MET A 120 -5.31 10.48 -9.05
C MET A 120 -5.60 11.40 -10.24
N ASN A 121 -4.65 11.63 -11.14
CA ASN A 121 -4.87 12.36 -12.40
C ASN A 121 -5.97 11.72 -13.27
N TYR A 122 -6.20 10.41 -13.12
CA TYR A 122 -7.30 9.71 -13.81
C TYR A 122 -8.65 9.83 -13.10
N PHE A 123 -8.67 10.19 -11.82
CA PHE A 123 -9.89 10.30 -11.02
C PHE A 123 -10.38 11.73 -10.87
N GLU A 124 -9.46 12.70 -10.95
CA GLU A 124 -9.73 14.12 -10.81
C GLU A 124 -9.03 14.90 -11.92
N PRO A 125 -9.77 15.22 -13.02
CA PRO A 125 -9.20 15.91 -14.21
C PRO A 125 -8.66 17.32 -13.95
N SER A 126 -8.95 17.93 -12.79
CA SER A 126 -8.40 19.22 -12.40
C SER A 126 -6.94 19.14 -11.91
N LEU A 127 -6.47 17.95 -11.58
CA LEU A 127 -5.10 17.69 -11.14
C LEU A 127 -4.17 17.40 -12.34
N ASN A 128 -2.91 17.72 -12.16
CA ASN A 128 -1.82 17.37 -13.06
C ASN A 128 -0.56 17.08 -12.25
N LEU A 129 -0.64 16.02 -11.41
CA LEU A 129 0.43 15.63 -10.51
C LEU A 129 1.61 15.06 -11.29
N GLN A 130 2.81 15.34 -10.79
CA GLN A 130 4.07 14.86 -11.36
C GLN A 130 4.13 13.32 -11.31
N HIS A 131 4.53 12.72 -12.44
CA HIS A 131 4.79 11.27 -12.51
C HIS A 131 6.16 10.93 -11.91
N SER A 132 6.26 9.73 -11.38
CA SER A 132 7.54 9.17 -10.96
C SER A 132 8.31 8.65 -12.18
N ASP A 133 9.60 8.94 -12.25
CA ASP A 133 10.51 8.38 -13.25
C ASP A 133 10.96 6.93 -12.94
N MET A 134 10.65 6.43 -11.75
CA MET A 134 11.05 5.12 -11.27
C MET A 134 9.93 4.07 -11.32
N PHE A 135 8.67 4.48 -11.36
CA PHE A 135 7.51 3.58 -11.25
C PHE A 135 6.43 3.96 -12.24
N ASP A 136 5.70 2.96 -12.72
CA ASP A 136 4.50 3.20 -13.53
C ASP A 136 3.38 3.81 -12.70
N ILE A 137 2.38 4.36 -13.36
CA ILE A 137 1.19 4.92 -12.70
C ILE A 137 0.46 3.84 -11.89
N PHE A 138 0.42 2.63 -12.40
CA PHE A 138 0.09 1.41 -11.66
C PHE A 138 0.72 0.20 -12.35
N ARG A 139 0.96 -0.88 -11.57
CA ARG A 139 1.42 -2.16 -12.10
C ARG A 139 0.82 -3.31 -11.32
N PHE A 140 0.27 -4.29 -12.05
CA PHE A 140 -0.38 -5.48 -11.50
C PHE A 140 0.09 -6.74 -12.21
N GLY A 141 0.30 -7.81 -11.44
CA GLY A 141 0.34 -9.16 -11.97
C GLY A 141 -1.05 -9.80 -11.96
N VAL A 142 -1.38 -10.55 -12.99
CA VAL A 142 -2.59 -11.37 -13.10
C VAL A 142 -2.31 -12.76 -12.56
N PHE A 143 -2.79 -13.05 -11.35
CA PHE A 143 -2.56 -14.32 -10.67
C PHE A 143 -3.82 -15.19 -10.74
N LYS A 144 -3.78 -16.25 -11.57
CA LYS A 144 -4.85 -17.26 -11.69
C LYS A 144 -4.62 -18.44 -10.75
N ASP A 145 -3.46 -18.55 -10.14
CA ASP A 145 -3.12 -19.50 -9.09
C ASP A 145 -2.19 -18.86 -8.07
N GLY A 146 -2.01 -19.49 -6.94
CA GLY A 146 -1.14 -19.01 -5.86
C GLY A 146 -1.40 -19.72 -4.54
N LEU A 147 -0.83 -19.20 -3.47
CA LEU A 147 -0.88 -19.79 -2.15
C LEU A 147 -1.56 -18.85 -1.16
N ILE A 148 -2.33 -19.44 -0.25
CA ILE A 148 -3.03 -18.73 0.82
C ILE A 148 -2.72 -19.43 2.13
N LEU A 149 -2.22 -18.70 3.12
CA LEU A 149 -2.15 -19.13 4.49
C LEU A 149 -3.35 -18.56 5.26
N ASP A 150 -4.17 -19.42 5.85
CA ASP A 150 -5.18 -19.03 6.84
C ASP A 150 -4.52 -19.04 8.22
N LYS A 151 -4.21 -17.88 8.75
CA LYS A 151 -3.51 -17.71 10.03
C LYS A 151 -4.28 -18.24 11.24
N MET A 152 -5.62 -18.28 11.17
CA MET A 152 -6.44 -18.80 12.27
C MET A 152 -6.36 -20.32 12.39
N THR A 153 -6.18 -21.01 11.28
CA THR A 153 -6.09 -22.48 11.26
C THR A 153 -4.67 -22.99 11.05
N GLY A 154 -3.74 -22.13 10.64
CA GLY A 154 -2.39 -22.51 10.21
C GLY A 154 -2.36 -23.28 8.89
N GLU A 155 -3.50 -23.39 8.20
CA GLU A 155 -3.61 -24.16 6.98
C GLU A 155 -3.15 -23.37 5.76
N VAL A 156 -2.33 -24.00 4.92
CA VAL A 156 -1.92 -23.47 3.63
C VAL A 156 -2.73 -24.13 2.52
N PHE A 157 -3.24 -23.33 1.61
CA PHE A 157 -3.99 -23.76 0.44
C PHE A 157 -3.29 -23.27 -0.83
N TYR A 158 -3.16 -24.16 -1.81
CA TYR A 158 -2.89 -23.78 -3.20
C TYR A 158 -4.23 -23.62 -3.92
N PHE A 159 -4.45 -22.48 -4.57
CA PHE A 159 -5.63 -22.26 -5.39
C PHE A 159 -5.26 -22.17 -6.88
N TYR A 160 -6.16 -22.61 -7.75
CA TYR A 160 -6.00 -22.54 -9.20
C TYR A 160 -7.37 -22.64 -9.90
N TYR A 161 -7.42 -22.34 -11.18
CA TYR A 161 -8.62 -22.47 -12.01
C TYR A 161 -8.57 -23.70 -12.92
N SER A 162 -8.13 -23.55 -14.18
CA SER A 162 -8.09 -24.66 -15.16
C SER A 162 -6.85 -25.50 -15.00
N ASP A 163 -5.69 -24.86 -15.03
CA ASP A 163 -4.40 -25.49 -15.07
C ASP A 163 -3.73 -25.44 -13.70
N SER A 164 -3.36 -26.61 -13.18
CA SER A 164 -2.70 -26.74 -11.89
C SER A 164 -1.19 -26.80 -12.05
N ARG A 165 -0.49 -25.98 -11.29
CA ARG A 165 0.96 -26.03 -11.14
C ARG A 165 1.37 -26.62 -9.78
N ILE A 166 0.53 -27.52 -9.22
CA ILE A 166 0.78 -28.10 -7.88
C ILE A 166 2.12 -28.82 -7.82
N GLU A 167 2.49 -29.56 -8.88
CA GLU A 167 3.79 -30.28 -8.97
C GLU A 167 4.97 -29.31 -8.87
N LEU A 168 4.89 -28.14 -9.49
CA LEU A 168 5.89 -27.08 -9.38
C LEU A 168 5.96 -26.53 -7.95
N VAL A 169 4.83 -26.35 -7.29
CA VAL A 169 4.79 -25.88 -5.90
C VAL A 169 5.40 -26.92 -4.95
N GLU A 170 5.13 -28.21 -5.17
CA GLU A 170 5.70 -29.31 -4.40
C GLU A 170 7.22 -29.44 -4.64
N GLU A 171 7.69 -29.26 -5.88
CA GLU A 171 9.11 -29.17 -6.22
C GLU A 171 9.81 -28.03 -5.46
N ILE A 172 9.20 -26.83 -5.46
CA ILE A 172 9.75 -25.66 -4.75
C ILE A 172 9.77 -25.93 -3.24
N LEU A 173 8.72 -26.51 -2.67
CA LEU A 173 8.68 -26.90 -1.26
C LEU A 173 9.81 -27.87 -0.89
N ALA A 174 10.04 -28.88 -1.72
CA ALA A 174 11.09 -29.89 -1.51
C ALA A 174 12.51 -29.35 -1.75
N SER A 175 12.66 -28.24 -2.48
CA SER A 175 13.97 -27.66 -2.76
C SER A 175 14.62 -27.09 -1.50
N HIS A 176 15.95 -27.02 -1.49
CA HIS A 176 16.69 -26.32 -0.44
C HIS A 176 16.41 -24.82 -0.53
N CYS A 177 16.18 -24.14 0.63
CA CYS A 177 16.11 -22.69 0.67
C CYS A 177 17.53 -22.13 0.49
N PRO A 178 17.81 -21.38 -0.58
CA PRO A 178 19.12 -20.78 -0.73
C PRO A 178 19.35 -19.73 0.35
N ALA A 179 20.58 -19.62 0.84
CA ALA A 179 20.95 -18.52 1.72
C ALA A 179 20.76 -17.19 0.99
N ASN A 180 20.32 -16.16 1.73
CA ASN A 180 20.26 -14.82 1.18
C ASN A 180 21.65 -14.36 0.72
N GLY A 181 21.68 -13.65 -0.40
CA GLY A 181 22.88 -12.95 -0.86
C GLY A 181 23.25 -11.78 0.08
N SER A 182 24.44 -11.22 -0.10
CA SER A 182 24.81 -9.99 0.60
C SER A 182 24.00 -8.80 0.09
N LEU A 183 23.79 -7.82 0.96
CA LEU A 183 23.18 -6.53 0.62
C LEU A 183 24.12 -5.41 1.05
N LYS A 184 24.31 -4.41 0.21
CA LYS A 184 24.99 -3.15 0.52
C LYS A 184 24.10 -1.99 0.17
N ILE A 185 24.06 -0.99 1.03
CA ILE A 185 23.24 0.21 0.86
C ILE A 185 24.13 1.43 0.95
N TYR A 186 24.03 2.33 -0.03
CA TYR A 186 24.73 3.61 -0.07
C TYR A 186 23.70 4.72 0.05
N ASN A 187 23.92 5.63 1.03
CA ASN A 187 23.04 6.78 1.24
C ASN A 187 23.40 7.89 0.23
N LEU A 188 22.43 8.31 -0.58
CA LEU A 188 22.59 9.36 -1.59
C LEU A 188 22.01 10.71 -1.15
N GLY A 189 21.55 10.83 0.11
CA GLY A 189 21.00 12.05 0.67
C GLY A 189 19.49 12.18 0.54
N ASP A 190 19.01 13.31 1.00
CA ASP A 190 17.59 13.65 1.05
C ASP A 190 17.24 14.60 -0.12
N THR A 191 16.00 14.53 -0.62
CA THR A 191 15.54 15.41 -1.72
C THR A 191 15.17 16.80 -1.25
N MET A 192 15.11 17.03 0.07
CA MET A 192 14.79 18.32 0.68
C MET A 192 15.68 18.51 1.92
N THR A 193 16.32 19.65 2.01
CA THR A 193 17.06 20.04 3.23
C THR A 193 16.11 20.47 4.33
N GLN A 194 16.62 20.61 5.57
CA GLN A 194 15.82 21.17 6.67
C GLN A 194 15.35 22.60 6.37
N ALA A 195 16.17 23.40 5.67
CA ALA A 195 15.80 24.77 5.28
C ALA A 195 14.72 24.80 4.21
N ASP A 196 14.78 23.88 3.23
CA ASP A 196 13.73 23.74 2.20
C ASP A 196 12.40 23.32 2.83
N HIS A 197 12.44 22.33 3.74
CA HIS A 197 11.26 21.89 4.48
C HIS A 197 10.67 23.03 5.33
N ALA A 198 11.50 23.81 6.02
CA ALA A 198 11.03 24.96 6.78
C ALA A 198 10.32 25.99 5.88
N SER A 199 10.86 26.22 4.67
CA SER A 199 10.23 27.10 3.70
C SER A 199 8.89 26.55 3.21
N ALA A 200 8.80 25.22 2.98
CA ALA A 200 7.54 24.56 2.63
C ALA A 200 6.49 24.68 3.73
N VAL A 201 6.84 24.44 4.99
CA VAL A 201 5.93 24.63 6.14
C VAL A 201 5.41 26.07 6.22
N MET A 202 6.27 27.07 6.01
CA MET A 202 5.84 28.47 6.01
C MET A 202 4.89 28.78 4.86
N LYS A 203 5.09 28.21 3.66
CA LYS A 203 4.19 28.33 2.53
C LYS A 203 2.83 27.71 2.84
N VAL A 204 2.80 26.49 3.39
CA VAL A 204 1.56 25.81 3.83
C VAL A 204 0.79 26.66 4.84
N LYS A 205 1.46 27.23 5.83
CA LYS A 205 0.82 28.12 6.81
C LYS A 205 0.19 29.34 6.16
N GLN A 206 0.83 29.91 5.14
CA GLN A 206 0.27 31.00 4.36
C GLN A 206 -0.99 30.57 3.61
N ASP A 207 -1.00 29.41 2.98
CA ASP A 207 -2.16 28.88 2.25
C ASP A 207 -3.33 28.56 3.20
N ILE A 208 -3.04 28.13 4.45
CA ILE A 208 -4.04 27.97 5.50
C ILE A 208 -4.64 29.34 5.91
N ILE A 209 -3.81 30.37 6.11
CA ILE A 209 -4.25 31.75 6.45
C ILE A 209 -5.12 32.33 5.34
N GLU A 210 -4.79 32.04 4.08
CA GLU A 210 -5.56 32.45 2.90
C GLU A 210 -6.87 31.67 2.73
N GLY A 211 -7.08 30.62 3.54
CA GLY A 211 -8.29 29.80 3.54
C GLY A 211 -8.38 28.78 2.41
N LYS A 212 -7.25 28.43 1.77
CA LYS A 212 -7.21 27.43 0.70
C LYS A 212 -7.35 26.01 1.25
N ILE A 213 -6.65 25.72 2.35
CA ILE A 213 -6.61 24.39 3.00
C ILE A 213 -6.71 24.53 4.51
N PHE A 214 -7.04 23.45 5.20
CA PHE A 214 -6.96 23.32 6.65
C PHE A 214 -5.69 22.60 7.09
N GLN A 215 -5.25 21.62 6.29
CA GLN A 215 -4.10 20.76 6.56
C GLN A 215 -3.54 20.22 5.24
N THR A 216 -2.23 19.96 5.21
CA THR A 216 -1.58 19.17 4.14
C THR A 216 -0.37 18.40 4.67
N GLU A 217 -0.03 17.31 3.97
CA GLU A 217 1.05 16.36 4.30
C GLU A 217 2.24 16.56 3.36
N VAL A 218 3.20 17.39 3.73
CA VAL A 218 4.42 17.65 2.95
C VAL A 218 5.59 16.83 3.48
N GLY A 219 6.39 16.25 2.57
CA GLY A 219 7.54 15.45 2.96
C GLY A 219 8.63 15.37 1.91
N PHE A 220 9.55 14.43 2.10
CA PHE A 220 10.68 14.25 1.20
C PHE A 220 11.15 12.81 1.14
N LYS A 221 11.91 12.50 0.10
CA LYS A 221 12.55 11.21 -0.11
C LYS A 221 13.96 11.22 0.46
N LYS A 222 14.33 10.11 1.10
CA LYS A 222 15.71 9.73 1.33
C LYS A 222 16.10 8.72 0.26
N ARG A 223 17.10 9.04 -0.55
CA ARG A 223 17.55 8.24 -1.70
C ARG A 223 18.70 7.32 -1.32
N PHE A 224 18.71 6.15 -1.94
CA PHE A 224 19.72 5.13 -1.74
C PHE A 224 20.11 4.47 -3.05
N ARG A 225 21.32 3.89 -3.08
CA ARG A 225 21.73 2.89 -4.06
C ARG A 225 21.84 1.54 -3.35
N LEU A 226 21.20 0.52 -3.91
CA LEU A 226 21.17 -0.84 -3.39
C LEU A 226 22.01 -1.76 -4.28
N GLU A 227 22.86 -2.58 -3.69
CA GLU A 227 23.61 -3.61 -4.39
C GLU A 227 23.40 -4.96 -3.69
N GLY A 228 22.77 -5.91 -4.37
CA GLY A 228 22.58 -7.26 -3.87
C GLY A 228 21.14 -7.61 -3.51
N ASP A 229 20.99 -8.44 -2.48
CA ASP A 229 19.76 -9.16 -2.22
C ASP A 229 18.79 -8.40 -1.30
N THR A 230 17.76 -7.82 -1.90
CA THR A 230 16.78 -6.98 -1.19
C THR A 230 15.82 -7.74 -0.28
N ILE A 231 15.74 -9.09 -0.35
CA ILE A 231 14.93 -9.89 0.57
C ILE A 231 15.39 -9.72 2.03
N ASN A 232 16.67 -9.39 2.23
CA ASN A 232 17.22 -9.07 3.56
C ASN A 232 16.50 -7.89 4.23
N ILE A 233 16.10 -6.88 3.45
CA ILE A 233 15.34 -5.74 3.98
C ILE A 233 13.99 -6.24 4.50
N TYR A 234 13.29 -7.10 3.74
CA TYR A 234 11.99 -7.59 4.15
C TYR A 234 12.08 -8.50 5.38
N GLU A 235 13.05 -9.39 5.41
CA GLU A 235 13.31 -10.26 6.56
C GLU A 235 13.54 -9.43 7.84
N GLN A 236 14.36 -8.40 7.77
CA GLN A 236 14.59 -7.50 8.91
C GLN A 236 13.36 -6.64 9.26
N LEU A 237 12.54 -6.21 8.29
CA LEU A 237 11.28 -5.50 8.57
C LEU A 237 10.30 -6.38 9.34
N ARG A 238 10.23 -7.69 9.02
CA ARG A 238 9.38 -8.66 9.74
C ARG A 238 9.76 -8.79 11.20
N GLU A 239 11.04 -8.67 11.52
CA GLU A 239 11.55 -8.78 12.90
C GLU A 239 11.45 -7.45 13.67
N VAL A 240 11.86 -6.35 13.04
CA VAL A 240 12.01 -5.04 13.72
C VAL A 240 10.69 -4.28 13.79
N ASN A 241 9.84 -4.41 12.75
CA ASN A 241 8.62 -3.64 12.61
C ASN A 241 7.45 -4.47 12.06
N PRO A 242 7.06 -5.57 12.74
CA PRO A 242 5.90 -6.34 12.31
C PRO A 242 4.66 -5.44 12.27
N SER A 243 3.94 -5.49 11.15
CA SER A 243 2.82 -4.59 10.86
C SER A 243 1.63 -5.35 10.27
N PRO A 244 0.40 -4.84 10.41
CA PRO A 244 -0.80 -5.51 9.89
C PRO A 244 -0.85 -5.59 8.36
N GLN A 245 -0.13 -4.73 7.64
CA GLN A 245 -0.06 -4.73 6.19
C GLN A 245 1.41 -4.80 5.78
N MET A 246 1.95 -6.01 5.69
CA MET A 246 3.30 -6.24 5.19
C MET A 246 3.26 -6.77 3.76
N TYR A 247 4.21 -6.34 2.96
CA TYR A 247 4.27 -6.75 1.56
C TYR A 247 5.69 -6.73 1.01
N TYR A 248 5.93 -7.69 0.14
CA TYR A 248 7.03 -7.72 -0.81
C TYR A 248 6.42 -7.90 -2.21
N VAL A 249 6.50 -6.87 -3.03
CA VAL A 249 6.03 -6.86 -4.42
C VAL A 249 7.25 -6.74 -5.32
N LYS A 250 7.42 -7.67 -6.25
CA LYS A 250 8.52 -7.69 -7.21
C LYS A 250 7.99 -7.88 -8.62
N PHE A 251 8.28 -6.94 -9.48
CA PHE A 251 8.05 -6.99 -10.92
C PHE A 251 9.36 -6.62 -11.64
N GLY A 252 10.18 -7.64 -11.91
CA GLY A 252 11.54 -7.44 -12.40
C GLY A 252 12.35 -6.57 -11.44
N ASP A 253 12.80 -5.41 -11.93
CA ASP A 253 13.60 -4.47 -11.15
C ASP A 253 12.77 -3.63 -10.17
N GLN A 254 11.47 -3.45 -10.42
CA GLN A 254 10.59 -2.68 -9.53
C GLN A 254 10.20 -3.51 -8.32
N LYS A 255 10.44 -2.95 -7.11
CA LYS A 255 10.12 -3.61 -5.84
C LYS A 255 9.51 -2.62 -4.85
N LEU A 256 8.47 -3.07 -4.15
CA LEU A 256 7.92 -2.43 -2.97
C LEU A 256 8.13 -3.37 -1.78
N ILE A 257 8.88 -2.92 -0.78
CA ILE A 257 9.25 -3.70 0.41
C ILE A 257 8.80 -2.92 1.63
N GLY A 258 7.66 -3.31 2.20
CA GLY A 258 6.99 -2.44 3.17
C GLY A 258 6.37 -3.14 4.36
N ALA A 259 6.20 -2.34 5.43
CA ALA A 259 5.57 -2.69 6.70
C ALA A 259 4.58 -1.60 7.11
N SER A 260 3.47 -1.47 6.37
CA SER A 260 2.47 -0.44 6.60
C SER A 260 1.57 -0.76 7.80
N PRO A 261 1.31 0.20 8.69
CA PRO A 261 0.32 0.04 9.75
C PRO A 261 -1.11 0.29 9.27
N GLU A 262 -1.30 0.83 8.06
CA GLU A 262 -2.57 1.46 7.67
C GLU A 262 -3.18 0.79 6.43
N LEU A 263 -4.44 0.38 6.57
CA LEU A 263 -5.28 -0.08 5.49
C LEU A 263 -5.96 1.12 4.84
N LEU A 264 -5.77 1.30 3.53
CA LEU A 264 -6.44 2.34 2.76
C LEU A 264 -7.94 2.02 2.64
N PHE A 265 -8.22 0.84 2.08
CA PHE A 265 -9.57 0.46 1.71
C PHE A 265 -9.72 -1.06 1.60
N ARG A 266 -10.86 -1.56 2.04
CA ARG A 266 -11.28 -2.95 1.79
C ARG A 266 -12.74 -3.01 1.34
N LEU A 267 -12.99 -3.81 0.32
CA LEU A 267 -14.32 -4.23 -0.11
C LEU A 267 -14.40 -5.75 0.07
N ARG A 268 -15.38 -6.21 0.81
CA ARG A 268 -15.61 -7.63 1.04
C ARG A 268 -17.11 -7.94 1.01
N GLN A 269 -17.52 -8.75 0.03
CA GLN A 269 -18.92 -9.14 -0.14
C GLN A 269 -19.88 -7.95 -0.14
N GLY A 270 -19.47 -6.85 -0.77
CA GLY A 270 -20.25 -5.62 -0.90
C GLY A 270 -20.17 -4.65 0.29
N GLU A 271 -19.54 -5.03 1.42
CA GLU A 271 -19.25 -4.11 2.51
C GLU A 271 -17.88 -3.45 2.29
N MET A 272 -17.88 -2.13 2.29
CA MET A 272 -16.70 -1.28 2.23
C MET A 272 -16.26 -0.90 3.63
N GLU A 273 -14.95 -0.86 3.86
CA GLU A 273 -14.35 -0.53 5.15
C GLU A 273 -13.08 0.31 4.97
N THR A 274 -12.89 1.27 5.85
CA THR A 274 -11.66 2.07 5.96
C THR A 274 -11.34 2.33 7.42
N PHE A 275 -10.04 2.48 7.75
CA PHE A 275 -9.55 2.53 9.11
C PHE A 275 -8.57 3.69 9.29
N PRO A 276 -9.05 4.96 9.33
CA PRO A 276 -8.17 6.09 9.56
C PRO A 276 -7.44 5.98 10.88
N LEU A 277 -6.14 6.25 10.82
CA LEU A 277 -5.25 6.37 11.97
C LEU A 277 -4.81 7.83 12.10
N ALA A 278 -5.05 8.46 13.24
CA ALA A 278 -4.53 9.78 13.55
C ALA A 278 -4.29 9.90 15.06
N GLY A 279 -3.43 10.85 15.43
CA GLY A 279 -2.97 10.96 16.82
C GLY A 279 -2.00 9.85 17.19
N THR A 280 -0.85 10.22 17.75
CA THR A 280 0.22 9.28 18.04
C THR A 280 0.82 9.53 19.41
N THR A 281 0.97 8.47 20.21
CA THR A 281 1.79 8.52 21.42
C THR A 281 2.70 7.28 21.51
N LYS A 282 3.80 7.42 22.27
CA LYS A 282 4.71 6.30 22.52
C LYS A 282 4.05 5.19 23.33
N ARG A 283 4.65 4.00 23.35
CA ARG A 283 4.31 2.95 24.30
C ARG A 283 4.84 3.28 25.69
N GLY A 284 4.10 2.90 26.71
CA GLY A 284 4.55 2.98 28.09
C GLY A 284 5.51 1.83 28.44
N ALA A 285 6.41 2.06 29.37
CA ALA A 285 7.32 1.03 29.89
C ALA A 285 6.57 -0.04 30.73
N THR A 286 5.41 0.30 31.25
CA THR A 286 4.51 -0.59 31.99
C THR A 286 3.09 -0.52 31.43
N ALA A 287 2.27 -1.54 31.69
CA ALA A 287 0.86 -1.54 31.27
C ALA A 287 0.05 -0.35 31.83
N VAL A 288 0.40 0.12 33.03
CA VAL A 288 -0.24 1.27 33.68
C VAL A 288 0.13 2.56 32.95
N GLU A 289 1.42 2.78 32.65
CA GLU A 289 1.90 3.95 31.90
C GLU A 289 1.33 3.93 30.48
N ASP A 290 1.31 2.77 29.83
CA ASP A 290 0.74 2.58 28.49
C ASP A 290 -0.73 3.03 28.42
N GLN A 291 -1.51 2.62 29.43
CA GLN A 291 -2.91 3.02 29.54
C GLN A 291 -3.08 4.51 29.87
N GLN A 292 -2.18 5.10 30.67
CA GLN A 292 -2.21 6.52 30.99
C GLN A 292 -1.90 7.38 29.75
N LEU A 293 -0.88 7.01 28.96
CA LEU A 293 -0.56 7.67 27.69
C LEU A 293 -1.73 7.61 26.71
N ALA A 294 -2.39 6.44 26.59
CA ALA A 294 -3.58 6.27 25.78
C ALA A 294 -4.73 7.23 26.23
N ARG A 295 -4.96 7.35 27.54
CA ARG A 295 -5.98 8.28 28.08
C ARG A 295 -5.61 9.72 27.83
N THR A 296 -4.36 10.11 27.97
CA THR A 296 -3.89 11.46 27.65
C THR A 296 -4.17 11.79 26.19
N LEU A 297 -3.82 10.88 25.27
CA LEU A 297 -4.08 11.03 23.83
C LEU A 297 -5.57 11.20 23.52
N LEU A 298 -6.44 10.38 24.13
CA LEU A 298 -7.90 10.44 23.95
C LEU A 298 -8.56 11.67 24.61
N ASN A 299 -7.84 12.45 25.40
CA ASN A 299 -8.34 13.68 26.03
C ASN A 299 -7.66 14.95 25.48
N ASP A 300 -6.76 14.82 24.51
CA ASP A 300 -6.13 15.96 23.86
C ASP A 300 -7.10 16.60 22.85
N PRO A 301 -7.54 17.85 23.06
CA PRO A 301 -8.52 18.49 22.18
C PRO A 301 -8.04 18.64 20.73
N LYS A 302 -6.72 18.82 20.51
CA LYS A 302 -6.12 18.94 19.18
C LYS A 302 -6.22 17.60 18.43
N GLU A 303 -5.76 16.52 19.07
CA GLU A 303 -5.78 15.18 18.50
C GLU A 303 -7.21 14.70 18.18
N ILE A 304 -8.18 15.02 19.07
CA ILE A 304 -9.60 14.72 18.87
C ILE A 304 -10.16 15.49 17.66
N ALA A 305 -9.84 16.78 17.53
CA ALA A 305 -10.33 17.61 16.43
C ALA A 305 -9.77 17.14 15.09
N GLU A 306 -8.47 16.84 15.04
CA GLU A 306 -7.80 16.29 13.85
C GLU A 306 -8.38 14.93 13.45
N HIS A 307 -8.54 14.03 14.41
CA HIS A 307 -9.12 12.71 14.15
C HIS A 307 -10.55 12.79 13.63
N ASN A 308 -11.39 13.65 14.19
CA ASN A 308 -12.76 13.89 13.71
C ASN A 308 -12.78 14.40 12.27
N MET A 309 -11.89 15.30 11.91
CA MET A 309 -11.77 15.80 10.52
C MET A 309 -11.44 14.66 9.55
N ILE A 310 -10.50 13.78 9.92
CA ILE A 310 -10.13 12.62 9.11
C ILE A 310 -11.29 11.62 9.02
N VAL A 311 -12.01 11.36 10.11
CA VAL A 311 -13.20 10.49 10.10
C VAL A 311 -14.27 11.04 9.15
N ASP A 312 -14.52 12.36 9.14
CA ASP A 312 -15.50 12.97 8.24
C ASP A 312 -15.05 12.88 6.77
N LEU A 313 -13.75 13.02 6.50
CA LEU A 313 -13.20 12.81 5.14
C LEU A 313 -13.45 11.39 4.65
N HIS A 314 -13.16 10.37 5.47
CA HIS A 314 -13.39 8.97 5.12
C HIS A 314 -14.88 8.62 4.98
N ARG A 315 -15.76 9.23 5.82
CA ARG A 315 -17.22 9.11 5.66
C ARG A 315 -17.70 9.67 4.32
N ASN A 316 -17.15 10.80 3.90
CA ASN A 316 -17.45 11.41 2.61
C ASN A 316 -16.97 10.52 1.45
N ASP A 317 -15.74 10.00 1.53
CA ASP A 317 -15.15 9.16 0.50
C ASP A 317 -15.95 7.86 0.29
N ILE A 318 -16.30 7.12 1.36
CA ILE A 318 -17.20 5.96 1.31
C ILE A 318 -18.60 6.38 0.83
N GLY A 319 -19.10 7.53 1.29
CA GLY A 319 -20.45 8.01 0.99
C GLY A 319 -20.72 8.23 -0.49
N ARG A 320 -19.70 8.55 -1.27
CA ARG A 320 -19.78 8.78 -2.72
C ARG A 320 -20.18 7.53 -3.51
N VAL A 321 -19.91 6.34 -3.00
CA VAL A 321 -20.13 5.05 -3.66
C VAL A 321 -21.00 4.10 -2.84
N ALA A 322 -21.41 4.49 -1.64
CA ALA A 322 -22.25 3.70 -0.76
C ALA A 322 -23.75 3.85 -1.10
N ARG A 323 -24.49 2.80 -0.83
CA ARG A 323 -25.96 2.86 -0.79
C ARG A 323 -26.38 3.88 0.28
N PHE A 324 -27.31 4.75 -0.08
CA PHE A 324 -27.80 5.80 0.79
C PHE A 324 -28.25 5.25 2.17
N GLY A 325 -27.82 5.91 3.25
CA GLY A 325 -28.16 5.55 4.63
C GLY A 325 -27.37 4.38 5.22
N THR A 326 -26.38 3.82 4.49
CA THR A 326 -25.58 2.66 4.98
C THR A 326 -24.24 3.06 5.59
N VAL A 327 -23.76 4.28 5.36
CA VAL A 327 -22.48 4.76 5.93
C VAL A 327 -22.61 4.89 7.45
N LYS A 328 -21.70 4.25 8.17
CA LYS A 328 -21.65 4.23 9.64
C LYS A 328 -20.21 4.31 10.13
N VAL A 329 -20.02 4.99 11.23
CA VAL A 329 -18.82 4.84 12.08
C VAL A 329 -19.08 3.65 12.99
N ARG A 330 -18.47 2.50 12.71
CA ARG A 330 -18.66 1.25 13.47
C ARG A 330 -17.92 1.31 14.80
N SER A 331 -16.73 1.91 14.79
CA SER A 331 -15.94 2.20 15.96
C SER A 331 -15.36 3.60 15.84
N LEU A 332 -15.39 4.39 16.91
CA LEU A 332 -14.89 5.77 16.96
C LEU A 332 -13.82 5.88 18.06
N MET A 333 -12.63 6.34 17.68
CA MET A 333 -11.52 6.67 18.60
C MET A 333 -11.06 5.50 19.49
N ASP A 334 -10.92 4.31 18.92
CA ASP A 334 -10.27 3.19 19.59
C ASP A 334 -8.75 3.39 19.64
N ILE A 335 -8.11 2.89 20.70
CA ILE A 335 -6.63 2.84 20.77
C ILE A 335 -6.11 1.57 20.12
N LYS A 336 -5.36 1.73 19.03
CA LYS A 336 -4.57 0.67 18.41
C LYS A 336 -3.12 0.74 18.88
N ARG A 337 -2.63 -0.40 19.39
CA ARG A 337 -1.28 -0.55 19.91
C ARG A 337 -0.39 -1.24 18.91
N PHE A 338 0.74 -0.62 18.59
CA PHE A 338 1.80 -1.21 17.78
C PHE A 338 3.04 -1.45 18.65
N SER A 339 4.09 -2.00 18.08
CA SER A 339 5.31 -2.34 18.84
C SER A 339 5.93 -1.13 19.57
N HIS A 340 5.91 0.05 18.96
CA HIS A 340 6.58 1.25 19.49
C HIS A 340 5.67 2.45 19.76
N VAL A 341 4.47 2.45 19.21
CA VAL A 341 3.51 3.57 19.30
C VAL A 341 2.09 3.08 19.54
N GLN A 342 1.22 4.00 19.96
CA GLN A 342 -0.23 3.86 20.01
C GLN A 342 -0.86 4.95 19.14
N HIS A 343 -1.92 4.61 18.42
CA HIS A 343 -2.69 5.56 17.61
C HIS A 343 -4.17 5.54 18.00
N ILE A 344 -4.85 6.66 17.74
CA ILE A 344 -6.30 6.69 17.68
C ILE A 344 -6.72 6.11 16.32
N SER A 345 -7.67 5.19 16.32
CA SER A 345 -8.23 4.57 15.14
C SER A 345 -9.75 4.63 15.16
N SER A 346 -10.36 4.81 14.01
CA SER A 346 -11.80 4.63 13.82
C SER A 346 -12.06 3.64 12.70
N GLU A 347 -13.27 3.10 12.65
CA GLU A 347 -13.70 2.18 11.58
C GLU A 347 -14.96 2.76 10.92
N ILE A 348 -14.85 3.08 9.63
CA ILE A 348 -15.95 3.58 8.82
C ILE A 348 -16.34 2.50 7.83
N VAL A 349 -17.65 2.22 7.73
CA VAL A 349 -18.19 1.19 6.86
C VAL A 349 -19.35 1.73 6.03
N GLY A 350 -19.60 1.07 4.88
CA GLY A 350 -20.75 1.32 4.03
C GLY A 350 -21.03 0.14 3.12
N ILE A 351 -22.25 -0.01 2.67
CA ILE A 351 -22.60 -1.02 1.67
C ILE A 351 -22.50 -0.38 0.29
N MET A 352 -21.69 -0.95 -0.58
CA MET A 352 -21.49 -0.46 -1.95
C MET A 352 -22.82 -0.44 -2.72
N SER A 353 -23.07 0.62 -3.46
CA SER A 353 -24.23 0.72 -4.37
C SER A 353 -24.04 -0.20 -5.58
N GLU A 354 -25.15 -0.69 -6.14
CA GLU A 354 -25.15 -1.57 -7.31
C GLU A 354 -24.62 -0.91 -8.60
N GLU A 355 -24.55 0.41 -8.62
CA GLU A 355 -24.01 1.21 -9.74
C GLU A 355 -22.48 1.27 -9.74
N HIS A 356 -21.86 0.80 -8.67
CA HIS A 356 -20.42 0.84 -8.44
C HIS A 356 -19.81 -0.57 -8.41
N ASP A 357 -18.49 -0.61 -8.54
CA ASP A 357 -17.68 -1.82 -8.46
C ASP A 357 -16.42 -1.57 -7.62
N MET A 358 -15.58 -2.59 -7.45
CA MET A 358 -14.35 -2.48 -6.66
C MET A 358 -13.39 -1.41 -7.17
N PHE A 359 -13.40 -1.10 -8.48
CA PHE A 359 -12.54 -0.07 -9.08
C PHE A 359 -13.02 1.33 -8.73
N SER A 360 -14.31 1.62 -8.92
CA SER A 360 -14.87 2.91 -8.54
C SER A 360 -14.90 3.11 -7.02
N ALA A 361 -15.07 2.03 -6.24
CA ALA A 361 -15.05 2.07 -4.80
C ALA A 361 -13.64 2.43 -4.26
N LEU A 362 -12.58 1.82 -4.81
CA LEU A 362 -11.22 2.21 -4.47
C LEU A 362 -10.91 3.66 -4.90
N ALA A 363 -11.24 4.03 -6.14
CA ALA A 363 -11.00 5.38 -6.67
C ALA A 363 -11.64 6.48 -5.80
N SER A 364 -12.83 6.23 -5.24
CA SER A 364 -13.50 7.15 -4.32
C SER A 364 -12.74 7.37 -3.01
N ASN A 365 -12.02 6.35 -2.53
CA ASN A 365 -11.26 6.40 -1.28
C ASN A 365 -9.77 6.74 -1.49
N PHE A 366 -9.35 6.96 -2.72
CA PHE A 366 -7.96 7.19 -3.11
C PHE A 366 -7.66 8.68 -3.34
N PRO A 367 -6.43 9.14 -3.04
CA PRO A 367 -5.55 8.54 -2.06
C PRO A 367 -6.01 8.84 -0.63
N ALA A 368 -5.34 8.25 0.36
CA ALA A 368 -5.70 8.44 1.77
C ALA A 368 -5.63 9.90 2.20
N GLY A 369 -6.63 10.34 2.98
CA GLY A 369 -6.65 11.68 3.58
C GLY A 369 -5.46 11.94 4.51
N THR A 370 -4.98 10.91 5.19
CA THR A 370 -3.80 10.91 6.07
C THR A 370 -2.47 11.11 5.34
N LEU A 371 -2.45 11.07 4.01
CA LEU A 371 -1.28 11.32 3.14
C LEU A 371 -1.48 12.52 2.19
N THR A 372 -2.59 13.23 2.31
CA THR A 372 -2.93 14.37 1.46
C THR A 372 -3.22 15.63 2.31
N GLY A 373 -4.43 15.77 2.73
CA GLY A 373 -4.91 16.91 3.51
C GLY A 373 -6.38 17.24 3.24
N ALA A 374 -6.79 18.40 3.69
CA ALA A 374 -8.19 18.84 3.58
C ALA A 374 -8.27 20.34 3.20
N PRO A 375 -9.04 20.70 2.14
CA PRO A 375 -9.69 19.84 1.14
C PRO A 375 -8.69 19.05 0.29
N LYS A 376 -9.01 17.78 -0.04
CA LYS A 376 -8.08 16.82 -0.65
C LYS A 376 -7.41 17.34 -1.93
N ILE A 377 -8.17 17.83 -2.88
CA ILE A 377 -7.67 18.24 -4.21
C ILE A 377 -6.68 19.40 -4.10
N GLU A 378 -7.05 20.45 -3.37
CA GLU A 378 -6.18 21.61 -3.16
C GLU A 378 -4.90 21.23 -2.41
N ALA A 379 -5.02 20.40 -1.37
CA ALA A 379 -3.86 19.90 -0.63
C ALA A 379 -2.91 19.10 -1.55
N MET A 380 -3.42 18.29 -2.47
CA MET A 380 -2.61 17.54 -3.44
C MET A 380 -1.87 18.46 -4.42
N THR A 381 -2.51 19.53 -4.88
CA THR A 381 -1.86 20.55 -5.72
C THR A 381 -0.70 21.23 -4.99
N ILE A 382 -0.92 21.61 -3.74
CA ILE A 382 0.13 22.25 -2.92
C ILE A 382 1.29 21.28 -2.63
N ILE A 383 1.00 20.01 -2.37
CA ILE A 383 2.03 18.98 -2.19
C ILE A 383 2.90 18.86 -3.44
N ASP A 384 2.28 18.80 -4.61
CA ASP A 384 2.98 18.65 -5.90
C ASP A 384 3.86 19.85 -6.23
N GLU A 385 3.45 21.05 -5.81
CA GLU A 385 4.26 22.27 -5.94
C GLU A 385 5.47 22.31 -5.00
N LEU A 386 5.36 21.67 -3.82
CA LEU A 386 6.37 21.75 -2.76
C LEU A 386 7.36 20.58 -2.77
N GLU A 387 6.94 19.40 -3.19
CA GLU A 387 7.81 18.23 -3.29
C GLU A 387 8.56 18.24 -4.64
N SER A 388 9.85 17.89 -4.64
CA SER A 388 10.74 18.08 -5.80
C SER A 388 10.50 17.11 -6.96
N ASP A 389 9.82 15.98 -6.72
CA ASP A 389 9.58 14.92 -7.69
C ASP A 389 8.37 14.07 -7.31
N GLY A 390 7.70 13.52 -8.32
CA GLY A 390 6.48 12.74 -8.15
C GLY A 390 6.61 11.61 -7.12
N ARG A 391 5.59 11.43 -6.31
CA ARG A 391 5.58 10.46 -5.19
C ARG A 391 5.72 9.00 -5.64
N GLY A 392 5.23 8.67 -6.85
CA GLY A 392 5.12 7.29 -7.30
C GLY A 392 4.20 6.48 -6.40
N PRO A 393 4.57 5.23 -6.01
CA PRO A 393 3.72 4.43 -5.14
C PRO A 393 3.54 4.96 -3.71
N TYR A 394 4.41 5.84 -3.20
CA TYR A 394 4.28 6.41 -1.86
C TYR A 394 2.97 7.17 -1.69
N GLY A 395 2.18 6.83 -0.67
CA GLY A 395 0.87 7.43 -0.44
C GLY A 395 -0.22 7.01 -1.43
N GLY A 396 0.11 6.14 -2.39
CA GLY A 396 -0.83 5.50 -3.31
C GLY A 396 -1.51 4.28 -2.68
N ALA A 397 -1.48 3.12 -3.35
CA ALA A 397 -2.08 1.89 -2.84
C ALA A 397 -1.26 0.65 -3.23
N VAL A 398 -1.19 -0.35 -2.35
CA VAL A 398 -0.61 -1.67 -2.60
C VAL A 398 -1.56 -2.76 -2.12
N GLY A 399 -1.84 -3.74 -2.96
CA GLY A 399 -2.81 -4.76 -2.60
C GLY A 399 -3.36 -5.52 -3.81
N HIS A 400 -4.63 -5.86 -3.77
CA HIS A 400 -5.23 -6.66 -4.82
C HIS A 400 -6.69 -6.32 -5.12
N PHE A 401 -7.07 -6.49 -6.37
CA PHE A 401 -8.43 -6.67 -6.87
C PHE A 401 -8.65 -8.16 -7.11
N SER A 402 -9.49 -8.80 -6.32
CA SER A 402 -9.76 -10.24 -6.47
C SER A 402 -10.84 -10.51 -7.50
N PHE A 403 -10.72 -11.63 -8.22
CA PHE A 403 -11.69 -12.02 -9.26
C PHE A 403 -13.12 -12.24 -8.75
N ASN A 404 -13.32 -12.40 -7.45
CA ASN A 404 -14.67 -12.50 -6.85
C ASN A 404 -15.32 -11.15 -6.55
N GLY A 405 -14.70 -10.03 -6.95
CA GLY A 405 -15.20 -8.68 -6.74
C GLY A 405 -14.80 -8.03 -5.41
N ASP A 406 -14.08 -8.74 -4.55
CA ASP A 406 -13.48 -8.18 -3.34
C ASP A 406 -12.17 -7.45 -3.66
N CYS A 407 -11.77 -6.48 -2.85
CA CYS A 407 -10.44 -5.88 -2.94
C CYS A 407 -9.91 -5.47 -1.57
N THR A 408 -8.58 -5.40 -1.45
CA THR A 408 -7.90 -4.96 -0.23
C THR A 408 -6.64 -4.22 -0.62
N PHE A 409 -6.50 -2.98 -0.13
CA PHE A 409 -5.35 -2.13 -0.41
C PHE A 409 -4.86 -1.44 0.85
N ALA A 410 -3.56 -1.53 1.10
CA ALA A 410 -2.84 -0.79 2.12
C ALA A 410 -2.28 0.51 1.55
N ILE A 411 -1.96 1.47 2.42
CA ILE A 411 -1.23 2.68 2.06
C ILE A 411 0.26 2.36 2.06
N PRO A 412 1.00 2.56 0.95
CA PRO A 412 2.44 2.33 0.90
C PRO A 412 3.21 3.42 1.66
N ILE A 413 3.32 3.25 2.96
CA ILE A 413 4.17 4.02 3.88
C ILE A 413 5.12 3.07 4.61
N ARG A 414 6.19 3.58 5.21
CA ARG A 414 7.23 2.75 5.85
C ARG A 414 7.77 1.69 4.88
N THR A 415 8.04 2.11 3.66
CA THR A 415 8.31 1.25 2.51
C THR A 415 9.60 1.68 1.84
N VAL A 416 10.40 0.71 1.45
CA VAL A 416 11.51 0.89 0.52
C VAL A 416 10.97 0.65 -0.89
N PHE A 417 11.09 1.66 -1.72
CA PHE A 417 10.73 1.64 -3.15
C PHE A 417 12.01 1.51 -3.95
N ALA A 418 12.15 0.45 -4.72
CA ALA A 418 13.37 0.19 -5.49
C ALA A 418 13.05 -0.08 -6.97
N ASN A 419 13.92 0.39 -7.86
CA ASN A 419 13.93 0.05 -9.28
C ASN A 419 15.38 -0.13 -9.72
N GLY A 420 15.79 -1.39 -9.95
CA GLY A 420 17.18 -1.78 -10.10
C GLY A 420 17.98 -1.41 -8.83
N GLU A 421 19.08 -0.71 -9.02
CA GLU A 421 19.91 -0.23 -7.90
C GLU A 421 19.38 1.03 -7.24
N LYS A 422 18.50 1.80 -7.89
CA LYS A 422 17.95 3.03 -7.32
C LYS A 422 16.86 2.69 -6.30
N ALA A 423 16.89 3.35 -5.16
CA ALA A 423 15.84 3.21 -4.15
C ALA A 423 15.58 4.51 -3.39
N TYR A 424 14.39 4.58 -2.81
CA TYR A 424 14.06 5.64 -1.86
C TYR A 424 13.11 5.13 -0.76
N VAL A 425 13.10 5.87 0.32
CA VAL A 425 12.05 5.84 1.35
C VAL A 425 11.49 7.24 1.44
N GLN A 426 10.19 7.40 1.48
CA GLN A 426 9.52 8.70 1.61
C GLN A 426 8.71 8.76 2.89
N THR A 427 8.63 9.94 3.50
CA THR A 427 7.82 10.23 4.67
C THR A 427 7.37 11.68 4.62
N CYS A 428 6.17 11.98 5.10
CA CYS A 428 5.62 13.32 5.23
C CYS A 428 5.18 13.62 6.66
N GLY A 429 4.95 14.89 6.95
CA GLY A 429 4.39 15.42 8.19
C GLY A 429 3.13 16.24 7.94
N GLY A 430 2.18 16.17 8.85
CA GLY A 430 0.92 16.89 8.80
C GLY A 430 1.09 18.34 9.23
N ASN A 431 0.97 19.27 8.30
CA ASN A 431 1.13 20.70 8.55
C ASN A 431 -0.22 21.37 8.76
N VAL A 432 -0.40 22.01 9.91
CA VAL A 432 -1.57 22.78 10.33
C VAL A 432 -1.17 24.22 10.68
N TYR A 433 -2.15 25.08 11.00
CA TYR A 433 -1.90 26.48 11.34
C TYR A 433 -0.86 26.68 12.44
N ASP A 434 -0.90 25.85 13.50
CA ASP A 434 0.01 25.93 14.65
C ASP A 434 1.33 25.20 14.46
N SER A 435 1.57 24.56 13.33
CA SER A 435 2.79 23.79 13.05
C SER A 435 4.05 24.64 13.17
N ASN A 436 5.08 24.05 13.78
CA ASN A 436 6.42 24.59 13.87
C ASN A 436 7.35 23.80 12.93
N ALA A 437 8.09 24.47 12.08
CA ALA A 437 8.91 23.83 11.05
C ALA A 437 9.97 22.85 11.60
N GLU A 438 10.55 23.14 12.75
CA GLU A 438 11.55 22.27 13.39
C GLU A 438 10.89 20.99 13.95
N ASP A 439 9.75 21.15 14.62
CA ASP A 439 9.00 20.03 15.21
C ASP A 439 8.48 19.09 14.11
N GLU A 440 7.96 19.63 12.98
CA GLU A 440 7.50 18.85 11.83
C GLU A 440 8.64 18.10 11.13
N TYR A 441 9.81 18.74 10.98
CA TYR A 441 10.99 18.08 10.43
C TYR A 441 11.46 16.92 11.32
N GLU A 442 11.48 17.11 12.63
CA GLU A 442 11.81 16.05 13.58
C GLU A 442 10.75 14.94 13.62
N GLU A 443 9.48 15.27 13.36
CA GLU A 443 8.42 14.26 13.21
C GLU A 443 8.68 13.36 12.00
N ILE A 444 9.00 13.95 10.84
CA ILE A 444 9.39 13.19 9.63
C ILE A 444 10.58 12.27 9.94
N ARG A 445 11.61 12.78 10.63
CA ARG A 445 12.77 11.97 11.03
C ARG A 445 12.39 10.81 11.95
N ARG A 446 11.47 11.02 12.88
CA ARG A 446 10.95 9.96 13.77
C ARG A 446 10.17 8.91 12.98
N LYS A 447 9.37 9.32 11.98
CA LYS A 447 8.66 8.39 11.09
C LYS A 447 9.62 7.54 10.25
N PHE A 448 10.78 8.08 9.87
CA PHE A 448 11.86 7.32 9.21
C PHE A 448 12.53 6.29 10.14
N ALA A 449 12.55 6.50 11.44
CA ALA A 449 13.40 5.77 12.38
C ALA A 449 13.22 4.24 12.30
N GLY A 450 12.00 3.75 12.11
CA GLY A 450 11.72 2.32 11.99
C GLY A 450 12.37 1.68 10.76
N THR A 451 12.16 2.28 9.59
CA THR A 451 12.77 1.80 8.33
C THR A 451 14.29 2.05 8.33
N LYS A 452 14.73 3.20 8.87
CA LYS A 452 16.16 3.52 9.00
C LYS A 452 16.91 2.46 9.79
N LYS A 453 16.38 2.01 10.93
CA LYS A 453 17.00 0.98 11.77
C LYS A 453 17.27 -0.33 11.01
N VAL A 454 16.41 -0.66 10.04
CA VAL A 454 16.60 -1.81 9.15
C VAL A 454 17.69 -1.53 8.12
N LEU A 455 17.62 -0.39 7.44
CA LEU A 455 18.57 -0.05 6.38
C LEU A 455 20.00 0.16 6.91
N ASP A 456 20.15 0.76 8.09
CA ASP A 456 21.46 1.04 8.74
C ASP A 456 22.30 -0.24 8.94
N GLN A 457 21.68 -1.42 9.02
CA GLN A 457 22.40 -2.69 9.15
C GLN A 457 23.20 -3.05 7.90
N PHE A 458 22.85 -2.46 6.76
CA PHE A 458 23.44 -2.74 5.45
C PHE A 458 24.18 -1.53 4.85
N ILE A 459 24.15 -0.37 5.53
CA ILE A 459 24.84 0.84 5.04
C ILE A 459 26.35 0.60 5.03
N VAL A 460 26.96 0.91 3.90
CA VAL A 460 28.42 0.92 3.70
C VAL A 460 28.85 2.36 3.55
N GLU A 461 29.85 2.78 4.34
CA GLU A 461 30.51 4.07 4.13
C GLU A 461 31.33 3.98 2.84
N GLU A 462 31.07 4.84 1.86
CA GLU A 462 31.99 4.97 0.73
C GLU A 462 33.31 5.48 1.27
N SER A 463 34.37 4.67 1.10
CA SER A 463 35.74 5.12 1.34
C SER A 463 36.01 6.24 0.32
N VAL A 464 36.09 7.49 0.81
CA VAL A 464 36.45 8.69 0.03
C VAL A 464 37.87 8.55 -0.51
#